data_4cda6dcaafbd5a076a86f6948b6fb44f
#
_entry.id   4cda6dcaafbd5a076a86f6948b6fb44f
#
_cell.length_a   1.000
_cell.length_b   1.000
_cell.length_c   1.000
_cell.angle_alpha   90.00
_cell.angle_beta   90.00
_cell.angle_gamma   90.00
#
_symmetry.space_group_name_H-M   'P 1'
#
loop_
_entity.id
_entity.type
_entity.pdbx_description
1 polymer ?
#
loop_
_entity_poly.entity_id
_entity_poly.type
_entity_poly.pdbx_seq_one_letter_code
_entity_poly.pdbx_strand_id
1 'polypeptide(L)'
;MSRINLGAKPYTTPQPVWIIATYDENGAADAMNAAWGGISESNEVSICLSPNHRTCKNFKKTGALTISMADAKHVAACDYVGIVSGDKVADKIAKAGLTVSKSEFVNAPIINELAVCVECKVKEFDEETCILKAEIVNVSVDESVLTDGKVDLAKVQPIAFDPFTNSYNVIGERVGAAWGAGKIFM
;
A
#
# COMPACT_ATOMS: atom_id res chain seq x y z
N MET A 1 23.01 -8.23 -27.63
CA MET A 1 22.47 -8.76 -26.35
C MET A 1 21.72 -10.05 -26.66
N SER A 2 21.99 -11.13 -25.92
CA SER A 2 21.19 -12.36 -25.99
C SER A 2 20.05 -12.28 -24.97
N ARG A 3 18.87 -12.80 -25.33
CA ARG A 3 17.69 -12.88 -24.43
C ARG A 3 17.38 -14.35 -24.18
N ILE A 4 16.93 -14.67 -22.96
CA ILE A 4 16.38 -15.98 -22.61
C ILE A 4 14.88 -15.85 -22.38
N ASN A 5 14.13 -16.90 -22.64
CA ASN A 5 12.69 -16.95 -22.43
C ASN A 5 12.37 -17.57 -21.06
N LEU A 6 11.64 -16.85 -20.22
CA LEU A 6 11.26 -17.31 -18.87
C LEU A 6 9.82 -17.87 -18.81
N GLY A 7 9.10 -17.86 -19.93
CA GLY A 7 7.69 -18.23 -20.01
C GLY A 7 6.76 -17.15 -19.43
N ALA A 8 5.47 -17.49 -19.30
CA ALA A 8 4.45 -16.59 -18.72
C ALA A 8 4.61 -16.54 -17.21
N LYS A 9 5.07 -15.40 -16.69
CA LYS A 9 5.28 -15.15 -15.26
C LYS A 9 4.92 -13.70 -14.92
N PRO A 10 4.42 -13.40 -13.71
CA PRO A 10 4.09 -12.04 -13.29
C PRO A 10 5.35 -11.25 -12.88
N TYR A 11 6.36 -11.24 -13.73
CA TYR A 11 7.67 -10.66 -13.46
C TYR A 11 7.71 -9.21 -13.91
N THR A 12 7.09 -8.32 -13.14
CA THR A 12 7.20 -6.88 -13.30
C THR A 12 7.60 -6.22 -11.99
N THR A 13 8.48 -5.23 -12.05
CA THR A 13 8.96 -4.48 -10.88
C THR A 13 9.16 -3.01 -11.25
N PRO A 14 9.02 -2.05 -10.33
CA PRO A 14 8.69 -2.25 -8.92
C PRO A 14 7.20 -2.54 -8.71
N GLN A 15 6.87 -3.47 -7.80
CA GLN A 15 5.52 -3.62 -7.28
C GLN A 15 5.42 -2.86 -5.96
N PRO A 16 4.33 -2.12 -5.69
CA PRO A 16 4.17 -1.43 -4.42
C PRO A 16 4.10 -2.43 -3.27
N VAL A 17 4.47 -1.98 -2.07
CA VAL A 17 4.19 -2.69 -0.83
C VAL A 17 3.28 -1.79 -0.02
N TRP A 18 1.98 -1.99 -0.17
CA TRP A 18 0.94 -1.21 0.47
C TRP A 18 0.35 -1.94 1.67
N ILE A 19 0.23 -1.24 2.78
CA ILE A 19 -0.47 -1.74 3.96
C ILE A 19 -1.87 -1.16 3.94
N ILE A 20 -2.84 -2.01 3.62
CA ILE A 20 -4.26 -1.65 3.58
C ILE A 20 -4.84 -1.90 4.96
N ALA A 21 -5.44 -0.88 5.57
CA ALA A 21 -6.04 -0.98 6.88
C ALA A 21 -7.52 -0.60 6.85
N THR A 22 -8.33 -1.30 7.65
CA THR A 22 -9.79 -1.16 7.71
C THR A 22 -10.29 -1.38 9.13
N TYR A 23 -11.45 -0.79 9.47
CA TYR A 23 -12.22 -1.21 10.63
C TYR A 23 -13.25 -2.28 10.23
N ASP A 24 -13.54 -3.20 11.14
CA ASP A 24 -14.75 -4.01 11.05
C ASP A 24 -15.97 -3.23 11.56
N GLU A 25 -17.14 -3.86 11.54
CA GLU A 25 -18.41 -3.25 12.00
C GLU A 25 -18.42 -2.89 13.48
N ASN A 26 -17.53 -3.45 14.30
CA ASN A 26 -17.38 -3.18 15.73
C ASN A 26 -16.26 -2.16 16.03
N GLY A 27 -15.59 -1.64 15.00
CA GLY A 27 -14.47 -0.72 15.14
C GLY A 27 -13.12 -1.39 15.43
N ALA A 28 -13.03 -2.72 15.31
CA ALA A 28 -11.75 -3.41 15.43
C ALA A 28 -10.91 -3.25 14.15
N ALA A 29 -9.65 -2.84 14.29
CA ALA A 29 -8.75 -2.62 13.17
C ALA A 29 -8.16 -3.94 12.64
N ASP A 30 -8.06 -4.04 11.32
CA ASP A 30 -7.30 -5.07 10.62
C ASP A 30 -6.43 -4.43 9.54
N ALA A 31 -5.29 -5.03 9.23
CA ALA A 31 -4.41 -4.58 8.16
C ALA A 31 -3.84 -5.76 7.38
N MET A 32 -3.57 -5.56 6.09
CA MET A 32 -2.93 -6.54 5.22
C MET A 32 -1.91 -5.89 4.29
N ASN A 33 -0.95 -6.67 3.82
CA ASN A 33 -0.03 -6.27 2.76
C ASN A 33 -0.65 -6.54 1.38
N ALA A 34 -0.49 -5.62 0.43
CA ALA A 34 -0.91 -5.76 -0.95
C ALA A 34 0.16 -5.21 -1.90
N ALA A 35 0.43 -5.97 -2.98
CA ALA A 35 1.43 -5.61 -3.99
C ALA A 35 0.85 -5.41 -5.40
N TRP A 36 -0.41 -5.78 -5.62
CA TRP A 36 -1.02 -5.76 -6.95
C TRP A 36 -1.95 -4.56 -7.09
N GLY A 37 -1.38 -3.34 -7.17
CA GLY A 37 -2.16 -2.12 -7.27
C GLY A 37 -1.42 -0.95 -7.90
N GLY A 38 -2.18 0.09 -8.26
CA GLY A 38 -1.67 1.31 -8.85
C GLY A 38 -2.72 2.43 -8.87
N ILE A 39 -2.30 3.62 -9.28
CA ILE A 39 -3.20 4.73 -9.59
C ILE A 39 -3.90 4.41 -10.91
N SER A 40 -5.23 4.42 -10.92
CA SER A 40 -6.06 4.15 -12.10
C SER A 40 -6.66 5.41 -12.72
N GLU A 41 -6.88 6.45 -11.92
CA GLU A 41 -7.33 7.78 -12.33
C GLU A 41 -6.66 8.86 -11.47
N SER A 42 -6.91 10.13 -11.72
CA SER A 42 -6.27 11.25 -11.02
C SER A 42 -6.43 11.21 -9.48
N ASN A 43 -7.55 10.67 -9.01
CA ASN A 43 -7.89 10.50 -7.59
C ASN A 43 -8.44 9.09 -7.28
N GLU A 44 -7.98 8.07 -8.00
CA GLU A 44 -8.45 6.70 -7.82
C GLU A 44 -7.29 5.70 -7.79
N VAL A 45 -7.39 4.74 -6.90
CA VAL A 45 -6.53 3.56 -6.87
C VAL A 45 -7.31 2.33 -7.31
N SER A 46 -6.62 1.42 -8.01
CA SER A 46 -7.12 0.09 -8.35
C SER A 46 -6.20 -0.96 -7.75
N ILE A 47 -6.76 -1.95 -7.06
CA ILE A 47 -6.00 -2.97 -6.33
C ILE A 47 -6.65 -4.33 -6.53
N CYS A 48 -5.85 -5.35 -6.90
CA CYS A 48 -6.32 -6.73 -6.94
C CYS A 48 -6.22 -7.37 -5.55
N LEU A 49 -7.36 -7.75 -4.98
CA LEU A 49 -7.48 -8.31 -3.63
C LEU A 49 -8.41 -9.51 -3.62
N SER A 50 -8.00 -10.63 -3.02
CA SER A 50 -8.90 -11.76 -2.82
C SER A 50 -10.06 -11.41 -1.88
N PRO A 51 -11.33 -11.68 -2.25
CA PRO A 51 -12.50 -11.34 -1.45
C PRO A 51 -12.54 -12.07 -0.08
N ASN A 52 -11.76 -13.14 0.08
CA ASN A 52 -11.71 -13.92 1.31
C ASN A 52 -10.91 -13.26 2.44
N HIS A 53 -10.11 -12.23 2.16
CA HIS A 53 -9.35 -11.52 3.18
C HIS A 53 -10.29 -10.79 4.15
N ARG A 54 -9.94 -10.78 5.45
CA ARG A 54 -10.70 -10.05 6.47
C ARG A 54 -10.83 -8.57 6.12
N THR A 55 -9.77 -7.96 5.67
CA THR A 55 -9.72 -6.56 5.21
C THR A 55 -10.77 -6.30 4.12
N CYS A 56 -10.95 -7.24 3.16
CA CYS A 56 -11.97 -7.12 2.11
C CYS A 56 -13.39 -7.24 2.68
N LYS A 57 -13.62 -8.18 3.60
CA LYS A 57 -14.90 -8.30 4.31
C LYS A 57 -15.24 -7.02 5.07
N ASN A 58 -14.23 -6.36 5.66
CA ASN A 58 -14.38 -5.14 6.43
C ASN A 58 -14.77 -3.95 5.53
N PHE A 59 -13.98 -3.63 4.49
CA PHE A 59 -14.28 -2.47 3.65
C PHE A 59 -15.59 -2.62 2.86
N LYS A 60 -16.02 -3.84 2.56
CA LYS A 60 -17.36 -4.07 1.97
C LYS A 60 -18.49 -3.62 2.89
N LYS A 61 -18.29 -3.64 4.21
CA LYS A 61 -19.26 -3.18 5.22
C LYS A 61 -19.09 -1.69 5.54
N THR A 62 -17.85 -1.23 5.68
CA THR A 62 -17.55 0.15 6.14
C THR A 62 -17.44 1.16 5.01
N GLY A 63 -17.24 0.71 3.77
CA GLY A 63 -17.07 1.57 2.60
C GLY A 63 -15.76 2.36 2.57
N ALA A 64 -14.78 2.02 3.42
CA ALA A 64 -13.57 2.81 3.59
C ALA A 64 -12.34 1.96 3.89
N LEU A 65 -11.19 2.48 3.50
CA LEU A 65 -9.87 1.91 3.80
C LEU A 65 -8.80 3.00 3.81
N THR A 66 -7.66 2.69 4.41
CA THR A 66 -6.42 3.45 4.22
C THR A 66 -5.36 2.59 3.57
N ILE A 67 -4.43 3.25 2.89
CA ILE A 67 -3.29 2.62 2.22
C ILE A 67 -2.04 3.33 2.71
N SER A 68 -1.24 2.67 3.55
CA SER A 68 0.05 3.21 3.98
C SER A 68 1.18 2.61 3.14
N MET A 69 2.20 3.41 2.86
CA MET A 69 3.41 2.93 2.18
C MET A 69 4.30 2.21 3.19
N ALA A 70 4.60 0.93 2.94
CA ALA A 70 5.59 0.20 3.73
C ALA A 70 6.99 0.76 3.52
N ASP A 71 7.79 0.79 4.56
CA ASP A 71 9.15 1.32 4.55
C ASP A 71 10.20 0.28 5.02
N ALA A 72 11.47 0.59 4.81
CA ALA A 72 12.57 -0.29 5.15
C ALA A 72 12.67 -0.58 6.66
N LYS A 73 12.32 0.39 7.50
CA LYS A 73 12.39 0.26 8.97
C LYS A 73 11.36 -0.74 9.51
N HIS A 74 10.17 -0.77 8.91
CA HIS A 74 9.05 -1.57 9.39
C HIS A 74 8.77 -2.80 8.50
N VAL A 75 9.72 -3.21 7.65
CA VAL A 75 9.54 -4.32 6.69
C VAL A 75 9.00 -5.60 7.35
N ALA A 76 9.54 -5.99 8.50
CA ALA A 76 9.11 -7.21 9.19
C ALA A 76 7.66 -7.10 9.71
N ALA A 77 7.27 -5.95 10.23
CA ALA A 77 5.90 -5.69 10.67
C ALA A 77 4.91 -5.68 9.49
N CYS A 78 5.30 -5.03 8.38
CA CYS A 78 4.52 -4.95 7.15
C CYS A 78 4.34 -6.33 6.49
N ASP A 79 5.37 -7.16 6.50
CA ASP A 79 5.29 -8.54 6.01
C ASP A 79 4.39 -9.40 6.92
N TYR A 80 4.59 -9.30 8.24
CA TYR A 80 3.81 -10.06 9.22
C TYR A 80 2.29 -9.84 9.07
N VAL A 81 1.83 -8.60 8.92
CA VAL A 81 0.39 -8.34 8.74
C VAL A 81 -0.15 -8.88 7.40
N GLY A 82 0.73 -9.15 6.44
CA GLY A 82 0.39 -9.80 5.16
C GLY A 82 0.28 -11.32 5.24
N ILE A 83 1.21 -11.98 5.95
CA ILE A 83 1.26 -13.44 6.03
C ILE A 83 0.30 -14.02 7.07
N VAL A 84 -0.20 -13.21 8.01
CA VAL A 84 -1.12 -13.63 9.07
C VAL A 84 -2.53 -13.14 8.80
N SER A 85 -3.50 -14.07 8.77
CA SER A 85 -4.91 -13.72 8.61
C SER A 85 -5.49 -13.09 9.88
N GLY A 86 -6.19 -11.96 9.74
CA GLY A 86 -6.95 -11.32 10.83
C GLY A 86 -8.12 -12.18 11.35
N ASP A 87 -8.61 -13.14 10.55
CA ASP A 87 -9.61 -14.12 11.01
C ASP A 87 -9.03 -15.12 12.02
N LYS A 88 -7.69 -15.32 12.04
CA LYS A 88 -7.00 -16.22 12.97
C LYS A 88 -6.33 -15.49 14.12
N VAL A 89 -5.82 -14.27 13.87
CA VAL A 89 -5.09 -13.48 14.85
C VAL A 89 -5.66 -12.05 14.83
N ALA A 90 -6.62 -11.79 15.70
CA ALA A 90 -7.35 -10.52 15.75
C ALA A 90 -6.46 -9.31 16.14
N ASP A 91 -5.43 -9.56 16.94
CA ASP A 91 -4.49 -8.56 17.48
C ASP A 91 -3.17 -8.48 16.67
N LYS A 92 -3.18 -8.90 15.38
CA LYS A 92 -1.96 -8.98 14.57
C LYS A 92 -1.25 -7.65 14.39
N ILE A 93 -1.98 -6.52 14.34
CA ILE A 93 -1.38 -5.17 14.26
C ILE A 93 -0.52 -4.91 15.50
N ALA A 94 -1.08 -5.11 16.70
CA ALA A 94 -0.35 -4.93 17.95
C ALA A 94 0.83 -5.92 18.10
N LYS A 95 0.65 -7.17 17.67
CA LYS A 95 1.74 -8.17 17.65
C LYS A 95 2.87 -7.81 16.70
N ALA A 96 2.58 -7.09 15.62
CA ALA A 96 3.60 -6.53 14.73
C ALA A 96 4.32 -5.31 15.33
N GLY A 97 3.93 -4.84 16.51
CA GLY A 97 4.46 -3.62 17.11
C GLY A 97 3.94 -2.34 16.44
N LEU A 98 2.82 -2.45 15.71
CA LEU A 98 2.16 -1.31 15.07
C LEU A 98 0.99 -0.81 15.93
N THR A 99 0.71 0.48 15.81
CA THR A 99 -0.41 1.15 16.46
C THR A 99 -1.30 1.84 15.42
N VAL A 100 -2.53 2.16 15.80
CA VAL A 100 -3.47 2.82 14.90
C VAL A 100 -4.11 4.03 15.52
N SER A 101 -4.39 5.03 14.69
CA SER A 101 -5.30 6.14 15.00
C SER A 101 -6.45 6.15 13.99
N LYS A 102 -7.54 6.84 14.33
CA LYS A 102 -8.69 6.96 13.43
C LYS A 102 -8.42 8.06 12.41
N SER A 103 -8.71 7.81 11.12
CA SER A 103 -8.74 8.85 10.11
C SER A 103 -9.86 9.87 10.40
N GLU A 104 -9.59 11.14 10.11
CA GLU A 104 -10.59 12.22 10.15
C GLU A 104 -11.44 12.26 8.87
N PHE A 105 -10.98 11.69 7.77
CA PHE A 105 -11.58 11.79 6.44
C PHE A 105 -12.42 10.56 6.07
N VAL A 106 -12.07 9.39 6.61
CA VAL A 106 -12.75 8.12 6.29
C VAL A 106 -12.91 7.24 7.54
N ASN A 107 -13.87 6.32 7.51
CA ASN A 107 -14.04 5.36 8.60
C ASN A 107 -13.05 4.19 8.50
N ALA A 108 -11.75 4.51 8.61
CA ALA A 108 -10.66 3.53 8.55
C ALA A 108 -9.50 3.94 9.47
N PRO A 109 -8.66 2.99 9.91
CA PRO A 109 -7.51 3.27 10.77
C PRO A 109 -6.30 3.71 9.94
N ILE A 110 -5.49 4.61 10.49
CA ILE A 110 -4.15 4.98 10.00
C ILE A 110 -3.13 4.19 10.82
N ILE A 111 -2.14 3.57 10.18
CA ILE A 111 -0.99 2.95 10.85
C ILE A 111 0.00 4.05 11.22
N ASN A 112 0.19 4.30 12.52
CA ASN A 112 0.94 5.46 13.01
C ASN A 112 2.44 5.42 12.69
N GLU A 113 3.03 4.24 12.56
CA GLU A 113 4.45 4.04 12.29
C GLU A 113 4.82 4.24 10.81
N LEU A 114 3.84 4.29 9.90
CA LEU A 114 4.07 4.46 8.46
C LEU A 114 3.79 5.90 8.05
N ALA A 115 4.82 6.58 7.58
CA ALA A 115 4.84 8.03 7.41
C ALA A 115 3.93 8.58 6.31
N VAL A 116 3.47 7.76 5.37
CA VAL A 116 2.59 8.19 4.26
C VAL A 116 1.34 7.32 4.24
N CYS A 117 0.18 7.95 4.29
CA CYS A 117 -1.12 7.29 4.28
C CYS A 117 -2.05 7.93 3.25
N VAL A 118 -2.64 7.12 2.39
CA VAL A 118 -3.70 7.50 1.43
C VAL A 118 -5.03 7.03 2.00
N GLU A 119 -5.99 7.94 2.15
CA GLU A 119 -7.27 7.72 2.78
C GLU A 119 -8.36 7.61 1.71
N CYS A 120 -9.06 6.47 1.64
CA CYS A 120 -9.89 6.13 0.49
C CYS A 120 -11.32 5.74 0.86
N LYS A 121 -12.27 6.11 -0.01
CA LYS A 121 -13.63 5.58 -0.05
C LYS A 121 -13.74 4.51 -1.13
N VAL A 122 -14.33 3.37 -0.80
CA VAL A 122 -14.60 2.30 -1.75
C VAL A 122 -15.66 2.78 -2.76
N LYS A 123 -15.33 2.70 -4.05
CA LYS A 123 -16.27 2.95 -5.17
C LYS A 123 -16.90 1.64 -5.63
N GLU A 124 -16.07 0.64 -5.83
CA GLU A 124 -16.46 -0.64 -6.39
C GLU A 124 -15.51 -1.75 -5.93
N PHE A 125 -16.04 -2.93 -5.68
CA PHE A 125 -15.24 -4.13 -5.51
C PHE A 125 -15.89 -5.28 -6.28
N ASP A 126 -15.27 -5.66 -7.38
CA ASP A 126 -15.68 -6.80 -8.19
C ASP A 126 -15.02 -8.07 -7.63
N GLU A 127 -15.83 -8.96 -7.07
CA GLU A 127 -15.37 -10.20 -6.45
C GLU A 127 -14.96 -11.27 -7.49
N GLU A 128 -15.46 -11.19 -8.73
CA GLU A 128 -15.11 -12.13 -9.80
C GLU A 128 -13.72 -11.83 -10.35
N THR A 129 -13.44 -10.56 -10.61
CA THR A 129 -12.13 -10.10 -11.09
C THR A 129 -11.16 -9.80 -9.94
N CYS A 130 -11.63 -9.77 -8.69
CA CYS A 130 -10.87 -9.37 -7.50
C CYS A 130 -10.36 -7.92 -7.55
N ILE A 131 -11.01 -7.03 -8.30
CA ILE A 131 -10.57 -5.65 -8.47
C ILE A 131 -11.36 -4.72 -7.55
N LEU A 132 -10.63 -4.06 -6.65
CA LEU A 132 -11.09 -2.92 -5.87
C LEU A 132 -10.78 -1.63 -6.64
N LYS A 133 -11.75 -0.70 -6.73
CA LYS A 133 -11.54 0.70 -7.07
C LYS A 133 -11.93 1.56 -5.87
N ALA A 134 -11.06 2.46 -5.46
CA ALA A 134 -11.29 3.33 -4.33
C ALA A 134 -10.87 4.78 -4.64
N GLU A 135 -11.75 5.73 -4.30
CA GLU A 135 -11.51 7.16 -4.44
C GLU A 135 -10.54 7.63 -3.35
N ILE A 136 -9.48 8.31 -3.75
CA ILE A 136 -8.57 9.01 -2.83
C ILE A 136 -9.25 10.30 -2.38
N VAL A 137 -9.54 10.42 -1.09
CA VAL A 137 -10.16 11.61 -0.51
C VAL A 137 -9.17 12.47 0.27
N ASN A 138 -8.06 11.88 0.73
CA ASN A 138 -6.98 12.60 1.39
C ASN A 138 -5.67 11.82 1.31
N VAL A 139 -4.56 12.52 1.44
CA VAL A 139 -3.23 11.93 1.68
C VAL A 139 -2.63 12.67 2.86
N SER A 140 -2.34 11.93 3.93
CA SER A 140 -1.64 12.44 5.11
C SER A 140 -0.19 11.95 5.15
N VAL A 141 0.70 12.81 5.64
CA VAL A 141 2.12 12.50 5.74
C VAL A 141 2.68 13.01 7.07
N ASP A 142 3.62 12.28 7.64
CA ASP A 142 4.41 12.74 8.79
C ASP A 142 5.35 13.89 8.34
N GLU A 143 5.34 15.00 9.07
CA GLU A 143 6.18 16.17 8.74
C GLU A 143 7.67 15.84 8.70
N SER A 144 8.13 14.86 9.46
CA SER A 144 9.54 14.45 9.52
C SER A 144 10.09 13.94 8.18
N VAL A 145 9.20 13.43 7.30
CA VAL A 145 9.60 12.94 5.96
C VAL A 145 9.51 14.02 4.87
N LEU A 146 9.25 15.28 5.25
CA LEU A 146 9.23 16.38 4.31
C LEU A 146 10.63 17.03 4.14
N THR A 147 10.92 17.50 2.92
CA THR A 147 12.00 18.40 2.58
C THR A 147 11.40 19.51 1.70
N ASP A 148 11.54 20.76 2.13
CA ASP A 148 10.94 21.93 1.46
C ASP A 148 9.43 21.76 1.17
N GLY A 149 8.69 21.21 2.13
CA GLY A 149 7.24 20.97 2.03
C GLY A 149 6.82 19.84 1.09
N LYS A 150 7.75 19.03 0.61
CA LYS A 150 7.50 17.90 -0.28
C LYS A 150 7.96 16.60 0.36
N VAL A 151 7.24 15.51 0.09
CA VAL A 151 7.64 14.17 0.54
C VAL A 151 9.00 13.81 -0.04
N ASP A 152 9.92 13.46 0.85
CA ASP A 152 11.28 13.04 0.51
C ASP A 152 11.41 11.52 0.60
N LEU A 153 11.53 10.85 -0.55
CA LEU A 153 11.64 9.40 -0.61
C LEU A 153 12.88 8.85 0.11
N ALA A 154 13.96 9.66 0.22
CA ALA A 154 15.15 9.27 0.98
C ALA A 154 14.86 9.20 2.49
N LYS A 155 13.90 9.98 2.99
CA LYS A 155 13.45 9.95 4.38
C LYS A 155 12.38 8.87 4.61
N VAL A 156 11.44 8.69 3.70
CA VAL A 156 10.41 7.65 3.76
C VAL A 156 11.02 6.27 3.62
N GLN A 157 12.01 6.09 2.75
CA GLN A 157 12.61 4.80 2.38
C GLN A 157 11.57 3.74 2.01
N PRO A 158 10.62 4.05 1.08
CA PRO A 158 9.57 3.10 0.74
C PRO A 158 10.18 1.86 0.08
N ILE A 159 9.55 0.71 0.32
CA ILE A 159 10.00 -0.56 -0.26
C ILE A 159 9.11 -0.98 -1.43
N ALA A 160 9.72 -1.70 -2.36
CA ALA A 160 9.05 -2.35 -3.48
C ALA A 160 9.22 -3.87 -3.37
N PHE A 161 8.19 -4.62 -3.74
CA PHE A 161 8.28 -6.07 -3.88
C PHE A 161 8.89 -6.44 -5.24
N ASP A 162 9.88 -7.32 -5.20
CA ASP A 162 10.52 -7.92 -6.36
C ASP A 162 10.04 -9.36 -6.55
N PRO A 163 9.21 -9.64 -7.58
CA PRO A 163 8.72 -10.99 -7.85
C PRO A 163 9.77 -11.91 -8.48
N PHE A 164 10.93 -11.41 -8.94
CA PHE A 164 11.98 -12.25 -9.49
C PHE A 164 12.67 -13.08 -8.41
N THR A 165 12.87 -12.46 -7.23
CA THR A 165 13.60 -13.08 -6.11
C THR A 165 12.76 -13.25 -4.85
N ASN A 166 11.47 -12.82 -4.87
CA ASN A 166 10.58 -12.76 -3.72
C ASN A 166 11.19 -11.97 -2.56
N SER A 167 11.69 -10.77 -2.86
CA SER A 167 12.35 -9.90 -1.89
C SER A 167 11.71 -8.51 -1.83
N TYR A 168 11.99 -7.79 -0.75
CA TYR A 168 11.68 -6.37 -0.62
C TYR A 168 12.95 -5.55 -0.85
N ASN A 169 12.85 -4.50 -1.68
CA ASN A 169 13.97 -3.63 -2.01
C ASN A 169 13.58 -2.17 -1.77
N VAL A 170 14.47 -1.37 -1.22
CA VAL A 170 14.27 0.07 -1.08
C VAL A 170 14.28 0.72 -2.46
N ILE A 171 13.39 1.68 -2.70
CA ILE A 171 13.43 2.51 -3.91
C ILE A 171 14.68 3.38 -3.83
N GLY A 172 15.55 3.26 -4.84
CA GLY A 172 16.88 3.84 -4.86
C GLY A 172 16.92 5.35 -5.11
N GLU A 173 18.10 5.84 -5.50
CA GLU A 173 18.38 7.25 -5.72
C GLU A 173 17.56 7.85 -6.88
N ARG A 174 17.33 9.17 -6.78
CA ARG A 174 16.74 9.94 -7.87
C ARG A 174 17.69 10.00 -9.07
N VAL A 175 17.27 9.45 -10.20
CA VAL A 175 18.09 9.38 -11.44
C VAL A 175 17.74 10.46 -12.46
N GLY A 176 16.69 11.24 -12.27
CA GLY A 176 16.29 12.28 -13.21
C GLY A 176 15.00 13.01 -12.81
N ALA A 177 14.67 14.03 -13.58
CA ALA A 177 13.38 14.73 -13.46
C ALA A 177 12.37 14.12 -14.43
N ALA A 178 11.19 13.73 -13.91
CA ALA A 178 10.09 13.32 -14.77
C ALA A 178 9.72 14.46 -15.72
N TRP A 179 9.36 14.13 -16.97
CA TRP A 179 9.06 15.05 -18.07
C TRP A 179 10.17 16.06 -18.40
N GLY A 180 11.35 15.89 -17.80
CA GLY A 180 12.51 16.75 -18.00
C GLY A 180 13.73 16.02 -18.54
N ALA A 181 13.97 14.79 -18.10
CA ALA A 181 15.17 14.03 -18.47
C ALA A 181 15.28 13.77 -19.98
N GLY A 182 14.15 13.59 -20.69
CA GLY A 182 14.11 13.37 -22.14
C GLY A 182 14.37 14.60 -23.01
N LYS A 183 14.45 15.81 -22.45
CA LYS A 183 14.65 17.04 -23.22
C LYS A 183 15.99 17.11 -23.94
N ILE A 184 16.94 16.28 -23.55
CA ILE A 184 18.24 16.13 -24.24
C ILE A 184 18.10 15.63 -25.70
N PHE A 185 16.96 15.08 -26.08
CA PHE A 185 16.68 14.58 -27.44
C PHE A 185 15.82 15.56 -28.26
N MET A 186 15.48 16.75 -27.72
CA MET A 186 14.72 17.81 -28.38
C MET A 186 15.66 18.88 -28.91
#